data_daf8608dc9336f6c091e9ae5d021460a
#
_entry.id   daf8608dc9336f6c091e9ae5d021460a
#
_cell.length_a   1.000
_cell.length_b   1.000
_cell.length_c   1.000
_cell.angle_alpha   90.00
_cell.angle_beta   90.00
_cell.angle_gamma   90.00
#
_symmetry.space_group_name_H-M   'P 1'
#
loop_
_entity.id
_entity.type
_entity.pdbx_description
1 polymer ?
#
loop_
_entity_poly.entity_id
_entity_poly.type
_entity_poly.pdbx_seq_one_letter_code
_entity_poly.pdbx_strand_id
1 'polypeptide(L)'
;MTVEQLKPYLKEEWKRIKEELVRDEYRPKPVLKVEIPKADGKGVRKLGIPTVVDRLIQQAMHQVLSVIFEPSFSESSYGFRPGRSAHDAVRQARASVSEGRRWVVDIDLEKFFDRVNHDVLMSRLARRIKDKRILRLIRRYLQAGMMEGGVVSQRREGTPQGGPLSPLLSNILLDEL
;
A
#
# COMPACT_ATOMS: atom_id res chain seq x y z
N MET A 1 17.20 -13.22 -0.90
CA MET A 1 18.02 -12.09 -0.42
C MET A 1 17.44 -11.58 0.89
N THR A 2 18.25 -11.45 1.92
CA THR A 2 17.86 -10.89 3.22
C THR A 2 18.10 -9.37 3.25
N VAL A 3 17.68 -8.69 4.32
CA VAL A 3 17.88 -7.24 4.48
C VAL A 3 19.36 -6.91 4.58
N GLU A 4 20.16 -7.75 5.27
CA GLU A 4 21.60 -7.57 5.43
C GLU A 4 22.36 -7.64 4.10
N GLN A 5 21.85 -8.43 3.16
CA GLN A 5 22.40 -8.57 1.81
C GLN A 5 22.05 -7.40 0.89
N LEU A 6 21.12 -6.52 1.27
CA LEU A 6 20.63 -5.44 0.40
C LEU A 6 21.75 -4.44 0.08
N LYS A 7 22.50 -4.00 1.08
CA LYS A 7 23.56 -2.98 0.89
C LYS A 7 24.67 -3.42 -0.06
N PRO A 8 25.28 -4.62 0.08
CA PRO A 8 26.25 -5.11 -0.91
C PRO A 8 25.62 -5.29 -2.29
N TYR A 9 24.43 -5.87 -2.38
CA TYR A 9 23.70 -6.04 -3.64
C TYR A 9 23.47 -4.70 -4.38
N LEU A 10 23.06 -3.66 -3.67
CA LEU A 10 22.84 -2.35 -4.27
C LEU A 10 24.13 -1.67 -4.76
N LYS A 11 25.30 -1.95 -4.15
CA LYS A 11 26.57 -1.41 -4.64
C LYS A 11 26.86 -1.90 -6.07
N GLU A 12 26.48 -3.11 -6.39
CA GLU A 12 26.72 -3.74 -7.69
C GLU A 12 25.58 -3.41 -8.68
N GLU A 13 24.33 -3.55 -8.27
CA GLU A 13 23.17 -3.57 -9.13
C GLU A 13 22.41 -2.23 -9.21
N TRP A 14 22.73 -1.25 -8.36
CA TRP A 14 21.94 -0.01 -8.30
C TRP A 14 21.92 0.76 -9.62
N LYS A 15 23.04 0.78 -10.34
CA LYS A 15 23.11 1.47 -11.64
C LYS A 15 22.08 0.87 -12.61
N ARG A 16 22.06 -0.46 -12.74
CA ARG A 16 21.10 -1.18 -13.59
C ARG A 16 19.66 -0.94 -13.17
N ILE A 17 19.36 -1.10 -11.87
CA ILE A 17 18.00 -0.88 -11.33
C ILE A 17 17.53 0.55 -11.61
N LYS A 18 18.39 1.55 -11.39
CA LYS A 18 18.08 2.95 -11.67
C LYS A 18 17.81 3.18 -13.16
N GLU A 19 18.60 2.62 -14.05
CA GLU A 19 18.40 2.72 -15.49
C GLU A 19 17.06 2.09 -15.90
N GLU A 20 16.74 0.90 -15.42
CA GLU A 20 15.45 0.23 -15.68
C GLU A 20 14.26 1.09 -15.19
N LEU A 21 14.36 1.72 -14.01
CA LEU A 21 13.33 2.63 -13.49
C LEU A 21 13.16 3.87 -14.37
N VAL A 22 14.28 4.49 -14.79
CA VAL A 22 14.26 5.70 -15.63
C VAL A 22 13.71 5.41 -17.03
N ARG A 23 14.06 4.24 -17.61
CA ARG A 23 13.58 3.78 -18.93
C ARG A 23 12.17 3.16 -18.88
N ASP A 24 11.53 3.09 -17.70
CA ASP A 24 10.24 2.43 -17.54
C ASP A 24 10.25 0.92 -17.87
N GLU A 25 11.38 0.29 -17.64
CA GLU A 25 11.60 -1.14 -17.94
C GLU A 25 11.54 -2.02 -16.68
N TYR A 26 11.67 -1.43 -15.50
CA TYR A 26 11.64 -2.16 -14.24
C TYR A 26 10.36 -2.98 -14.08
N ARG A 27 10.52 -4.28 -13.76
CA ARG A 27 9.42 -5.22 -13.54
C ARG A 27 9.45 -5.71 -12.09
N PRO A 28 8.48 -5.33 -11.26
CA PRO A 28 8.35 -5.88 -9.91
C PRO A 28 8.24 -7.40 -9.93
N LYS A 29 8.84 -8.04 -8.95
CA LYS A 29 8.70 -9.48 -8.77
C LYS A 29 7.38 -9.83 -8.07
N PRO A 30 6.82 -11.02 -8.29
CA PRO A 30 5.67 -11.49 -7.54
C PRO A 30 5.93 -11.45 -6.03
N VAL A 31 4.89 -11.10 -5.26
CA VAL A 31 4.98 -11.10 -3.81
C VAL A 31 4.88 -12.52 -3.25
N LEU A 32 5.64 -12.83 -2.21
CA LEU A 32 5.55 -14.12 -1.52
C LEU A 32 4.29 -14.15 -0.66
N LYS A 33 3.41 -15.14 -0.89
CA LYS A 33 2.26 -15.38 -0.03
C LYS A 33 2.73 -15.95 1.30
N VAL A 34 2.30 -15.33 2.39
CA VAL A 34 2.47 -15.85 3.76
C VAL A 34 1.13 -15.76 4.48
N GLU A 35 0.75 -16.83 5.14
CA GLU A 35 -0.46 -16.86 5.96
C GLU A 35 -0.11 -16.70 7.43
N ILE A 36 -0.77 -15.75 8.10
CA ILE A 36 -0.64 -15.56 9.54
C ILE A 36 -1.98 -15.71 10.22
N PRO A 37 -2.07 -16.38 11.39
CA PRO A 37 -3.30 -16.46 12.16
C PRO A 37 -3.83 -15.07 12.50
N LYS A 38 -5.16 -14.90 12.47
CA LYS A 38 -5.80 -13.69 13.00
C LYS A 38 -5.72 -13.65 14.52
N ALA A 39 -5.68 -12.46 15.11
CA ALA A 39 -5.60 -12.29 16.56
C ALA A 39 -6.80 -12.86 17.31
N ASP A 40 -7.98 -12.93 16.66
CA ASP A 40 -9.21 -13.53 17.20
C ASP A 40 -9.26 -15.07 17.09
N GLY A 41 -8.20 -15.69 16.56
CA GLY A 41 -8.12 -17.14 16.33
C GLY A 41 -9.05 -17.67 15.23
N LYS A 42 -9.83 -16.80 14.57
CA LYS A 42 -10.80 -17.19 13.53
C LYS A 42 -10.26 -16.93 12.13
N GLY A 43 -9.46 -17.87 11.61
CA GLY A 43 -8.96 -17.83 10.25
C GLY A 43 -7.56 -17.23 10.10
N VAL A 44 -7.16 -17.00 8.85
CA VAL A 44 -5.82 -16.51 8.48
C VAL A 44 -5.88 -15.20 7.72
N ARG A 45 -4.83 -14.39 7.85
CA ARG A 45 -4.58 -13.24 6.97
C ARG A 45 -3.54 -13.65 5.93
N LYS A 46 -3.84 -13.40 4.67
CA LYS A 46 -2.91 -13.63 3.57
C LYS A 46 -2.08 -12.39 3.33
N LEU A 47 -0.80 -12.43 3.66
CA LEU A 47 0.13 -11.37 3.35
C LEU A 47 0.81 -11.63 2.02
N GLY A 48 1.08 -10.56 1.27
CA GLY A 48 1.92 -10.59 0.09
C GLY A 48 3.20 -9.82 0.36
N ILE A 49 4.30 -10.51 0.64
CA ILE A 49 5.58 -9.91 1.00
C ILE A 49 6.39 -9.62 -0.26
N PRO A 50 6.64 -8.34 -0.62
CA PRO A 50 7.50 -8.01 -1.75
C PRO A 50 8.97 -8.37 -1.49
N THR A 51 9.76 -8.48 -2.55
CA THR A 51 11.21 -8.63 -2.40
C THR A 51 11.82 -7.43 -1.68
N VAL A 52 13.02 -7.61 -1.14
CA VAL A 52 13.70 -6.52 -0.39
C VAL A 52 13.95 -5.31 -1.28
N VAL A 53 14.30 -5.52 -2.55
CA VAL A 53 14.48 -4.43 -3.54
C VAL A 53 13.14 -3.74 -3.83
N ASP A 54 12.08 -4.52 -4.06
CA ASP A 54 10.75 -3.94 -4.30
C ASP A 54 10.24 -3.15 -3.09
N ARG A 55 10.51 -3.62 -1.87
CA ARG A 55 10.18 -2.86 -0.65
C ARG A 55 10.94 -1.54 -0.56
N LEU A 56 12.23 -1.52 -0.94
CA LEU A 56 13.01 -0.28 -0.98
C LEU A 56 12.41 0.72 -1.97
N ILE A 57 12.09 0.28 -3.19
CA ILE A 57 11.50 1.14 -4.23
C ILE A 57 10.11 1.62 -3.79
N GLN A 58 9.27 0.74 -3.25
CA GLN A 58 7.95 1.10 -2.73
C GLN A 58 8.05 2.09 -1.57
N GLN A 59 9.03 1.94 -0.68
CA GLN A 59 9.26 2.87 0.42
C GLN A 59 9.69 4.25 -0.08
N ALA A 60 10.57 4.32 -1.07
CA ALA A 60 10.95 5.58 -1.69
C ALA A 60 9.76 6.28 -2.36
N MET A 61 8.94 5.51 -3.09
CA MET A 61 7.69 6.02 -3.68
C MET A 61 6.71 6.50 -2.60
N HIS A 62 6.53 5.74 -1.53
CA HIS A 62 5.67 6.11 -0.40
C HIS A 62 6.08 7.46 0.18
N GLN A 63 7.37 7.69 0.43
CA GLN A 63 7.87 8.96 0.99
C GLN A 63 7.53 10.16 0.09
N VAL A 64 7.73 10.03 -1.21
CA VAL A 64 7.42 11.11 -2.17
C VAL A 64 5.92 11.32 -2.33
N LEU A 65 5.15 10.23 -2.49
CA LEU A 65 3.72 10.30 -2.71
C LEU A 65 2.96 10.78 -1.46
N SER A 66 3.43 10.43 -0.26
CA SER A 66 2.82 10.92 0.97
C SER A 66 2.83 12.44 1.05
N VAL A 67 3.91 13.10 0.63
CA VAL A 67 3.96 14.59 0.60
C VAL A 67 2.91 15.17 -0.35
N ILE A 68 2.58 14.47 -1.43
CA ILE A 68 1.61 14.94 -2.44
C ILE A 68 0.17 14.73 -1.95
N PHE A 69 -0.12 13.60 -1.29
CA PHE A 69 -1.49 13.20 -0.96
C PHE A 69 -1.91 13.55 0.47
N GLU A 70 -0.98 13.54 1.43
CA GLU A 70 -1.25 13.80 2.85
C GLU A 70 -2.06 15.09 3.11
N PRO A 71 -1.77 16.24 2.45
CA PRO A 71 -2.52 17.47 2.67
C PRO A 71 -3.99 17.42 2.23
N SER A 72 -4.38 16.41 1.47
CA SER A 72 -5.76 16.29 0.97
C SER A 72 -6.62 15.31 1.76
N PHE A 73 -6.02 14.49 2.59
CA PHE A 73 -6.79 13.52 3.37
C PHE A 73 -7.62 14.20 4.45
N SER A 74 -8.82 13.68 4.66
CA SER A 74 -9.71 14.13 5.72
C SER A 74 -8.98 14.22 7.07
N GLU A 75 -9.26 15.27 7.85
CA GLU A 75 -8.75 15.39 9.21
C GLU A 75 -9.23 14.27 10.14
N SER A 76 -10.35 13.65 9.83
CA SER A 76 -10.91 12.50 10.54
C SER A 76 -10.31 11.16 10.11
N SER A 77 -9.38 11.13 9.17
CA SER A 77 -8.64 9.93 8.78
C SER A 77 -7.39 9.75 9.64
N TYR A 78 -7.26 8.61 10.31
CA TYR A 78 -6.18 8.34 11.28
C TYR A 78 -5.30 7.15 10.89
N GLY A 79 -5.76 6.26 10.03
CA GLY A 79 -5.07 5.02 9.69
C GLY A 79 -3.86 5.24 8.80
N PHE A 80 -2.70 4.71 9.19
CA PHE A 80 -1.47 4.68 8.38
C PHE A 80 -0.98 6.05 7.89
N ARG A 81 -1.23 7.11 8.66
CA ARG A 81 -0.82 8.47 8.33
C ARG A 81 0.28 8.98 9.25
N PRO A 82 1.25 9.77 8.74
CA PRO A 82 2.29 10.39 9.57
C PRO A 82 1.68 11.28 10.65
N GLY A 83 2.18 11.17 11.88
CA GLY A 83 1.73 11.99 13.00
C GLY A 83 0.31 11.72 13.49
N ARG A 84 -0.36 10.67 13.01
CA ARG A 84 -1.70 10.24 13.42
C ARG A 84 -1.65 8.86 14.08
N SER A 85 -2.53 8.61 15.04
CA SER A 85 -2.58 7.34 15.76
C SER A 85 -4.03 6.89 16.04
N ALA A 86 -4.18 5.60 16.35
CA ALA A 86 -5.47 5.06 16.81
C ALA A 86 -5.97 5.75 18.09
N HIS A 87 -5.06 6.19 18.97
CA HIS A 87 -5.43 6.96 20.16
C HIS A 87 -6.01 8.33 19.83
N ASP A 88 -5.56 8.96 18.73
CA ASP A 88 -6.14 10.22 18.26
C ASP A 88 -7.57 10.02 17.77
N ALA A 89 -7.81 8.93 17.03
CA ALA A 89 -9.16 8.55 16.60
C ALA A 89 -10.10 8.33 17.79
N VAL A 90 -9.63 7.62 18.82
CA VAL A 90 -10.41 7.38 20.04
C VAL A 90 -10.69 8.69 20.79
N ARG A 91 -9.71 9.59 20.90
CA ARG A 91 -9.90 10.91 21.50
C ARG A 91 -10.94 11.74 20.76
N GLN A 92 -10.91 11.72 19.44
CA GLN A 92 -11.90 12.43 18.61
C GLN A 92 -13.31 11.84 18.77
N ALA A 93 -13.44 10.52 18.76
CA ALA A 93 -14.71 9.85 18.98
C ALA A 93 -15.28 10.20 20.37
N ARG A 94 -14.44 10.19 21.42
CA ARG A 94 -14.83 10.59 22.77
C ARG A 94 -15.31 12.05 22.83
N ALA A 95 -14.61 12.97 22.17
CA ALA A 95 -15.01 14.38 22.10
C ALA A 95 -16.39 14.52 21.44
N SER A 96 -16.63 13.83 20.31
CA SER A 96 -17.93 13.84 19.62
C SER A 96 -19.07 13.33 20.52
N VAL A 97 -18.84 12.29 21.30
CA VAL A 97 -19.83 11.78 22.26
C VAL A 97 -20.10 12.81 23.38
N SER A 98 -19.05 13.47 23.87
CA SER A 98 -19.17 14.51 24.90
C SER A 98 -19.93 15.76 24.42
N GLU A 99 -19.88 16.04 23.11
CA GLU A 99 -20.67 17.09 22.44
C GLU A 99 -22.15 16.71 22.25
N GLY A 100 -22.57 15.53 22.71
CA GLY A 100 -23.96 15.08 22.68
C GLY A 100 -24.34 14.26 21.45
N ARG A 101 -23.39 13.86 20.59
CA ARG A 101 -23.67 12.94 19.49
C ARG A 101 -23.92 11.54 20.05
N ARG A 102 -25.11 10.99 19.82
CA ARG A 102 -25.55 9.70 20.38
C ARG A 102 -25.66 8.57 19.38
N TRP A 103 -25.62 8.89 18.09
CA TRP A 103 -25.75 7.90 17.03
C TRP A 103 -24.38 7.61 16.45
N VAL A 104 -24.07 6.33 16.31
CA VAL A 104 -22.85 5.82 15.68
C VAL A 104 -23.25 4.96 14.48
N VAL A 105 -22.66 5.24 13.34
CA VAL A 105 -22.75 4.38 12.14
C VAL A 105 -21.39 3.70 12.01
N ASP A 106 -21.37 2.38 12.11
CA ASP A 106 -20.17 1.57 11.92
C ASP A 106 -20.19 0.97 10.50
N ILE A 107 -19.15 1.23 9.72
CA ILE A 107 -19.02 0.76 8.35
C ILE A 107 -17.70 0.03 8.22
N ASP A 108 -17.74 -1.25 7.83
CA ASP A 108 -16.56 -2.06 7.52
C ASP A 108 -16.59 -2.55 6.08
N LEU A 109 -15.43 -2.56 5.44
CA LEU A 109 -15.29 -2.97 4.05
C LEU A 109 -14.75 -4.40 3.98
N GLU A 110 -15.63 -5.35 3.64
CA GLU A 110 -15.24 -6.76 3.54
C GLU A 110 -14.14 -6.98 2.51
N LYS A 111 -13.03 -7.57 2.97
CA LYS A 111 -11.87 -7.92 2.10
C LYS A 111 -11.38 -6.75 1.26
N PHE A 112 -11.38 -5.55 1.80
CA PHE A 112 -11.04 -4.31 1.08
C PHE A 112 -9.76 -4.46 0.24
N PHE A 113 -8.65 -4.93 0.85
CA PHE A 113 -7.38 -5.08 0.14
C PHE A 113 -7.43 -6.09 -1.02
N ASP A 114 -8.32 -7.06 -0.97
CA ASP A 114 -8.46 -8.07 -2.03
C ASP A 114 -9.35 -7.59 -3.19
N ARG A 115 -10.16 -6.54 -2.95
CA ARG A 115 -11.17 -6.02 -3.89
C ARG A 115 -10.87 -4.63 -4.46
N VAL A 116 -9.69 -4.07 -4.19
CA VAL A 116 -9.29 -2.77 -4.76
C VAL A 116 -9.35 -2.82 -6.27
N ASN A 117 -10.22 -2.01 -6.87
CA ASN A 117 -10.28 -1.86 -8.32
C ASN A 117 -9.07 -1.04 -8.80
N HIS A 118 -8.22 -1.66 -9.62
CA HIS A 118 -6.99 -1.04 -10.10
C HIS A 118 -7.27 0.19 -10.97
N ASP A 119 -8.31 0.19 -11.81
CA ASP A 119 -8.58 1.29 -12.73
C ASP A 119 -9.11 2.52 -11.98
N VAL A 120 -9.97 2.32 -10.99
CA VAL A 120 -10.45 3.39 -10.10
C VAL A 120 -9.28 4.00 -9.34
N LEU A 121 -8.43 3.18 -8.71
CA LEU A 121 -7.25 3.66 -7.99
C LEU A 121 -6.29 4.42 -8.91
N MET A 122 -6.01 3.89 -10.10
CA MET A 122 -5.13 4.54 -11.07
C MET A 122 -5.69 5.87 -11.57
N SER A 123 -7.00 5.96 -11.77
CA SER A 123 -7.68 7.21 -12.12
C SER A 123 -7.49 8.29 -11.03
N ARG A 124 -7.65 7.92 -9.76
CA ARG A 124 -7.43 8.85 -8.62
C ARG A 124 -5.98 9.32 -8.54
N LEU A 125 -5.03 8.41 -8.67
CA LEU A 125 -3.60 8.73 -8.70
C LEU A 125 -3.24 9.70 -9.83
N ALA A 126 -3.80 9.49 -11.04
CA ALA A 126 -3.52 10.32 -12.22
C ALA A 126 -4.02 11.76 -12.11
N ARG A 127 -4.95 12.06 -11.21
CA ARG A 127 -5.39 13.44 -10.94
C ARG A 127 -4.24 14.33 -10.41
N ARG A 128 -3.32 13.73 -9.63
CA ARG A 128 -2.20 14.45 -8.98
C ARG A 128 -0.83 14.08 -9.52
N ILE A 129 -0.63 12.83 -9.95
CA ILE A 129 0.63 12.36 -10.50
C ILE A 129 0.62 12.55 -12.01
N LYS A 130 1.53 13.39 -12.54
CA LYS A 130 1.66 13.64 -13.98
C LYS A 130 2.70 12.73 -14.65
N ASP A 131 3.66 12.19 -13.91
CA ASP A 131 4.66 11.27 -14.45
C ASP A 131 4.03 9.89 -14.75
N LYS A 132 3.90 9.62 -16.04
CA LYS A 132 3.33 8.35 -16.54
C LYS A 132 4.17 7.13 -16.17
N ARG A 133 5.49 7.28 -15.95
CA ARG A 133 6.38 6.18 -15.55
C ARG A 133 6.04 5.73 -14.12
N ILE A 134 5.84 6.69 -13.21
CA ILE A 134 5.42 6.39 -11.82
C ILE A 134 4.06 5.70 -11.82
N LEU A 135 3.08 6.20 -12.58
CA LEU A 135 1.76 5.56 -12.68
C LEU A 135 1.87 4.13 -13.20
N ARG A 136 2.67 3.90 -14.26
CA ARG A 136 2.88 2.55 -14.80
C ARG A 136 3.59 1.64 -13.80
N LEU A 137 4.56 2.15 -13.06
CA LEU A 137 5.25 1.37 -12.02
C LEU A 137 4.30 0.98 -10.90
N ILE A 138 3.43 1.89 -10.42
CA ILE A 138 2.39 1.55 -9.44
C ILE A 138 1.49 0.45 -9.97
N ARG A 139 1.02 0.58 -11.22
CA ARG A 139 0.18 -0.45 -11.85
C ARG A 139 0.87 -1.81 -11.93
N ARG A 140 2.16 -1.84 -12.25
CA ARG A 140 2.96 -3.08 -12.25
C ARG A 140 3.04 -3.70 -10.86
N TYR A 141 3.19 -2.90 -9.79
CA TYR A 141 3.15 -3.40 -8.43
C TYR A 141 1.80 -4.02 -8.05
N LEU A 142 0.70 -3.40 -8.46
CA LEU A 142 -0.64 -3.96 -8.25
C LEU A 142 -0.81 -5.31 -8.98
N GLN A 143 -0.23 -5.44 -10.16
CA GLN A 143 -0.36 -6.61 -11.05
C GLN A 143 0.74 -7.66 -10.87
N ALA A 144 1.75 -7.42 -10.02
CA ALA A 144 2.94 -8.27 -9.91
C ALA A 144 2.66 -9.74 -9.54
N GLY A 145 1.43 -10.06 -9.17
CA GLY A 145 1.03 -11.42 -8.83
C GLY A 145 1.46 -11.85 -7.42
N MET A 146 1.02 -13.04 -7.06
CA MET A 146 1.33 -13.65 -5.78
C MET A 146 1.94 -15.03 -6.01
N MET A 147 3.04 -15.32 -5.34
CA MET A 147 3.75 -16.61 -5.43
C MET A 147 3.41 -17.44 -4.21
N GLU A 148 2.91 -18.66 -4.46
CA GLU A 148 2.63 -19.69 -3.46
C GLU A 148 3.16 -21.03 -3.97
N GLY A 149 4.01 -21.71 -3.18
CA GLY A 149 4.56 -23.01 -3.55
C GLY A 149 5.30 -23.03 -4.90
N GLY A 150 5.90 -21.89 -5.32
CA GLY A 150 6.59 -21.77 -6.62
C GLY A 150 5.67 -21.44 -7.80
N VAL A 151 4.35 -21.41 -7.61
CA VAL A 151 3.38 -21.03 -8.64
C VAL A 151 3.00 -19.55 -8.49
N VAL A 152 3.02 -18.81 -9.60
CA VAL A 152 2.63 -17.41 -9.63
C VAL A 152 1.21 -17.27 -10.16
N SER A 153 0.32 -16.72 -9.35
CA SER A 153 -1.02 -16.30 -9.76
C SER A 153 -1.05 -14.81 -10.08
N GLN A 154 -1.61 -14.43 -11.22
CA GLN A 154 -1.77 -13.01 -11.57
C GLN A 154 -2.91 -12.37 -10.78
N ARG A 155 -2.76 -11.07 -10.48
CA ARG A 155 -3.81 -10.26 -9.86
C ARG A 155 -4.46 -9.34 -10.89
N ARG A 156 -5.79 -9.36 -10.93
CA ARG A 156 -6.61 -8.43 -11.72
C ARG A 156 -7.22 -7.33 -10.87
N GLU A 157 -7.30 -7.55 -9.56
CA GLU A 157 -7.82 -6.64 -8.55
C GLU A 157 -7.07 -6.83 -7.22
N GLY A 158 -7.27 -5.93 -6.29
CA GLY A 158 -6.65 -5.97 -4.97
C GLY A 158 -5.24 -5.39 -4.93
N THR A 159 -4.78 -5.12 -3.72
CA THR A 159 -3.40 -4.70 -3.43
C THR A 159 -2.79 -5.67 -2.41
N PRO A 160 -1.52 -6.06 -2.56
CA PRO A 160 -0.91 -7.00 -1.62
C PRO A 160 -0.82 -6.38 -0.22
N GLN A 161 -1.34 -7.06 0.79
CA GLN A 161 -1.11 -6.70 2.18
C GLN A 161 0.32 -7.07 2.57
N GLY A 162 1.17 -6.07 2.93
CA GLY A 162 2.53 -6.29 3.39
C GLY A 162 3.61 -5.49 2.66
N GLY A 163 3.25 -4.76 1.60
CA GLY A 163 4.14 -3.78 0.96
C GLY A 163 4.03 -2.39 1.60
N PRO A 164 5.11 -1.59 1.61
CA PRO A 164 5.09 -0.23 2.18
C PRO A 164 4.11 0.72 1.50
N LEU A 165 3.82 0.51 0.23
CA LEU A 165 3.00 1.42 -0.59
C LEU A 165 1.48 1.18 -0.38
N SER A 166 1.08 -0.04 -0.04
CA SER A 166 -0.34 -0.43 0.03
C SER A 166 -1.18 0.41 0.99
N PRO A 167 -0.72 0.79 2.20
CA PRO A 167 -1.51 1.63 3.10
C PRO A 167 -1.82 3.00 2.52
N LEU A 168 -0.85 3.65 1.86
CA LEU A 168 -1.06 4.94 1.21
C LEU A 168 -2.07 4.82 0.05
N LEU A 169 -1.93 3.80 -0.80
CA LEU A 169 -2.86 3.56 -1.90
C LEU A 169 -4.29 3.30 -1.39
N SER A 170 -4.41 2.63 -0.25
CA SER A 170 -5.71 2.43 0.42
C SER A 170 -6.31 3.74 0.89
N ASN A 171 -5.55 4.60 1.54
CA ASN A 171 -6.02 5.91 1.98
C ASN A 171 -6.46 6.77 0.79
N ILE A 172 -5.70 6.78 -0.32
CA ILE A 172 -6.08 7.50 -1.55
C ILE A 172 -7.42 6.99 -2.12
N LEU A 173 -7.68 5.68 -2.01
CA LEU A 173 -8.93 5.12 -2.49
C LEU A 173 -10.11 5.41 -1.54
N LEU A 174 -9.85 5.48 -0.22
CA LEU A 174 -10.89 5.66 0.79
C LEU A 174 -11.23 7.14 1.06
N ASP A 175 -10.37 8.08 0.67
CA ASP A 175 -10.55 9.50 0.98
C ASP A 175 -11.78 10.15 0.32
N GLU A 176 -12.39 9.48 -0.65
CA GLU A 176 -13.61 9.94 -1.34
C GLU A 176 -14.88 9.17 -0.88
N LEU A 177 -14.80 8.33 0.15
CA LEU A 177 -15.93 7.67 0.77
C LEU A 177 -16.47 8.50 1.93
#